data_0deebce265917232da7947a08d740807
#
_entry.id   0deebce265917232da7947a08d740807
#
_cell.length_a   1.000
_cell.length_b   1.000
_cell.length_c   1.000
_cell.angle_alpha   90.00
_cell.angle_beta   90.00
_cell.angle_gamma   90.00
#
_symmetry.space_group_name_H-M   'P 1'
#
loop_
_entity.id
_entity.type
_entity.pdbx_description
1 polymer ?
#
loop_
_entity_poly.entity_id
_entity_poly.type
_entity_poly.pdbx_seq_one_letter_code
_entity_poly.pdbx_strand_id
1 'polypeptide(L)'
;MATARARKTSPSKPRRKRAPAKPSAGTGAQVLAMFQLLCRQHPDAHCELDHADAFQLVVATVLSAQATDVAVNKVTPELFRRWPNAAALARAKPAEVEKVIGSLGFFRQKTRSITGLATRLVEEHGGQVPRTLGELTKLPGVGRKTANVVLGVAFGTPEGVVVDTHVLRLAQRLGFSRHDTPEKVEADLMRVLPKEHWDRVSHTLIFHGRRVCSARKPACAACSVSELCPSAFKAEQVGRKPPRVRTAPPAKPPRKK
;
A
#
# COMPACT_ATOMS: atom_id res chain seq x y z
N MET A 1 -19.77 29.77 67.78
CA MET A 1 -20.39 28.83 66.83
C MET A 1 -19.66 28.96 65.49
N ALA A 2 -18.75 28.02 65.15
CA ALA A 2 -17.94 28.04 63.96
C ALA A 2 -18.54 27.03 62.93
N THR A 3 -18.98 27.52 61.78
CA THR A 3 -19.58 26.70 60.72
C THR A 3 -18.47 26.12 59.84
N ALA A 4 -18.34 24.80 59.86
CA ALA A 4 -17.43 24.03 59.03
C ALA A 4 -17.89 24.02 57.56
N ARG A 5 -17.03 24.58 56.65
CA ARG A 5 -17.21 24.53 55.16
C ARG A 5 -16.75 23.19 54.64
N ALA A 6 -17.69 22.39 54.13
CA ALA A 6 -17.41 21.15 53.43
C ALA A 6 -16.65 21.38 52.12
N ARG A 7 -15.46 20.82 51.96
CA ARG A 7 -14.71 20.76 50.73
C ARG A 7 -15.37 19.77 49.72
N LYS A 8 -15.88 20.28 48.63
CA LYS A 8 -16.32 19.45 47.48
C LYS A 8 -15.10 18.87 46.77
N THR A 9 -14.95 17.54 46.83
CA THR A 9 -13.97 16.79 46.06
C THR A 9 -14.47 16.66 44.63
N SER A 10 -13.71 17.17 43.66
CA SER A 10 -13.98 17.03 42.24
C SER A 10 -13.69 15.59 41.78
N PRO A 11 -14.53 14.98 40.90
CA PRO A 11 -14.29 13.63 40.39
C PRO A 11 -13.03 13.59 39.51
N SER A 12 -12.12 12.66 39.82
CA SER A 12 -10.90 12.41 39.06
C SER A 12 -11.23 11.94 37.64
N LYS A 13 -10.65 12.59 36.62
CA LYS A 13 -10.76 12.18 35.21
C LYS A 13 -10.27 10.75 35.03
N PRO A 14 -10.97 9.89 34.26
CA PRO A 14 -10.54 8.52 34.01
C PRO A 14 -9.17 8.50 33.33
N ARG A 15 -8.24 7.77 33.91
CA ARG A 15 -6.88 7.56 33.43
C ARG A 15 -6.92 6.91 32.05
N ARG A 16 -6.58 7.66 30.99
CA ARG A 16 -6.45 7.13 29.62
C ARG A 16 -5.53 5.91 29.65
N LYS A 17 -6.04 4.74 29.28
CA LYS A 17 -5.22 3.53 29.09
C LYS A 17 -4.13 3.87 28.09
N ARG A 18 -2.88 3.80 28.51
CA ARG A 18 -1.70 3.98 27.66
C ARG A 18 -1.77 2.96 26.53
N ALA A 19 -1.68 3.42 25.28
CA ALA A 19 -1.56 2.53 24.13
C ALA A 19 -0.37 1.57 24.34
N PRO A 20 -0.46 0.30 23.95
CA PRO A 20 0.66 -0.63 24.08
C PRO A 20 1.89 -0.07 23.38
N ALA A 21 3.05 -0.16 24.03
CA ALA A 21 4.33 0.31 23.49
C ALA A 21 4.59 -0.38 22.14
N LYS A 22 4.99 0.40 21.12
CA LYS A 22 5.39 -0.17 19.82
C LYS A 22 6.60 -1.09 20.06
N PRO A 23 6.63 -2.30 19.44
CA PRO A 23 7.75 -3.23 19.60
C PRO A 23 9.08 -2.57 19.19
N SER A 24 10.19 -3.03 19.77
CA SER A 24 11.52 -2.54 19.40
C SER A 24 11.83 -2.88 17.95
N ALA A 25 12.42 -1.96 17.20
CA ALA A 25 12.90 -2.28 15.86
C ALA A 25 13.99 -3.36 15.96
N GLY A 26 13.88 -4.40 15.14
CA GLY A 26 14.88 -5.45 15.03
C GLY A 26 16.20 -4.93 14.44
N THR A 27 17.31 -5.63 14.71
CA THR A 27 18.56 -5.39 14.01
C THR A 27 18.44 -5.80 12.55
N GLY A 28 19.28 -5.25 11.66
CA GLY A 28 19.27 -5.65 10.23
C GLY A 28 19.39 -7.16 10.02
N ALA A 29 20.23 -7.85 10.81
CA ALA A 29 20.38 -9.31 10.74
C ALA A 29 19.08 -10.04 11.12
N GLN A 30 18.38 -9.60 12.17
CA GLN A 30 17.10 -10.21 12.57
C GLN A 30 16.00 -9.97 11.52
N VAL A 31 15.94 -8.77 10.97
CA VAL A 31 14.98 -8.44 9.89
C VAL A 31 15.23 -9.30 8.67
N LEU A 32 16.48 -9.46 8.25
CA LEU A 32 16.86 -10.29 7.10
C LEU A 32 16.53 -11.77 7.35
N ALA A 33 16.84 -12.31 8.53
CA ALA A 33 16.50 -13.69 8.87
C ALA A 33 15.00 -13.97 8.85
N MET A 34 14.19 -13.06 9.44
CA MET A 34 12.73 -13.15 9.40
C MET A 34 12.21 -13.04 7.96
N PHE A 35 12.75 -12.13 7.18
CA PHE A 35 12.37 -11.98 5.77
C PHE A 35 12.66 -13.25 4.96
N GLN A 36 13.79 -13.88 5.15
CA GLN A 36 14.13 -15.15 4.49
C GLN A 36 13.18 -16.30 4.87
N LEU A 37 12.75 -16.37 6.13
CA LEU A 37 11.72 -17.33 6.57
C LEU A 37 10.36 -17.04 5.87
N LEU A 38 9.98 -15.80 5.77
CA LEU A 38 8.76 -15.40 5.06
C LEU A 38 8.84 -15.70 3.56
N CYS A 39 10.00 -15.54 2.93
CA CYS A 39 10.22 -15.94 1.53
C CYS A 39 10.06 -17.45 1.33
N ARG A 40 10.50 -18.27 2.30
CA ARG A 40 10.26 -19.73 2.26
C ARG A 40 8.80 -20.09 2.46
N GLN A 41 8.07 -19.34 3.28
CA GLN A 41 6.63 -19.55 3.48
C GLN A 41 5.80 -19.11 2.25
N HIS A 42 6.29 -18.12 1.49
CA HIS A 42 5.62 -17.57 0.30
C HIS A 42 6.57 -17.57 -0.90
N PRO A 43 6.98 -18.75 -1.40
CA PRO A 43 7.90 -18.83 -2.55
C PRO A 43 7.30 -18.26 -3.83
N ASP A 44 5.97 -18.26 -3.91
CA ASP A 44 5.13 -17.78 -5.00
C ASP A 44 4.78 -16.27 -4.91
N ALA A 45 5.34 -15.52 -3.97
CA ALA A 45 5.06 -14.10 -3.85
C ALA A 45 5.60 -13.31 -5.05
N HIS A 46 4.68 -12.65 -5.76
CA HIS A 46 4.94 -11.89 -6.99
C HIS A 46 3.94 -10.72 -7.15
N CYS A 47 4.11 -9.92 -8.20
CA CYS A 47 3.11 -8.93 -8.61
C CYS A 47 1.88 -9.65 -9.17
N GLU A 48 0.71 -9.46 -8.58
CA GLU A 48 -0.54 -10.13 -9.00
C GLU A 48 -1.27 -9.41 -10.15
N LEU A 49 -0.75 -8.28 -10.65
CA LEU A 49 -1.27 -7.62 -11.86
C LEU A 49 -0.75 -8.32 -13.11
N ASP A 50 -1.66 -8.83 -13.94
CA ASP A 50 -1.32 -9.49 -15.21
C ASP A 50 -0.75 -8.47 -16.20
N HIS A 51 0.43 -8.75 -16.76
CA HIS A 51 1.12 -7.91 -17.73
C HIS A 51 2.11 -8.73 -18.57
N ALA A 52 2.30 -8.32 -19.83
CA ALA A 52 3.30 -8.91 -20.71
C ALA A 52 4.58 -8.05 -20.80
N ASP A 53 4.49 -6.77 -20.54
CA ASP A 53 5.59 -5.79 -20.65
C ASP A 53 5.45 -4.62 -19.67
N ALA A 54 6.43 -3.72 -19.66
CA ALA A 54 6.46 -2.55 -18.80
C ALA A 54 5.30 -1.57 -19.06
N PHE A 55 4.84 -1.44 -20.32
CA PHE A 55 3.70 -0.59 -20.67
C PHE A 55 2.42 -1.13 -20.04
N GLN A 56 2.15 -2.41 -20.21
CA GLN A 56 0.99 -3.06 -19.59
C GLN A 56 1.04 -2.97 -18.07
N LEU A 57 2.21 -3.17 -17.47
CA LEU A 57 2.39 -3.08 -16.02
C LEU A 57 2.09 -1.66 -15.49
N VAL A 58 2.64 -0.61 -16.10
CA VAL A 58 2.39 0.76 -15.63
C VAL A 58 0.92 1.13 -15.75
N VAL A 59 0.27 0.77 -16.85
CA VAL A 59 -1.17 0.99 -17.05
C VAL A 59 -1.98 0.22 -16.02
N ALA A 60 -1.73 -1.08 -15.82
CA ALA A 60 -2.41 -1.90 -14.83
C ALA A 60 -2.23 -1.36 -13.41
N THR A 61 -1.02 -0.90 -13.07
CA THR A 61 -0.73 -0.32 -11.75
C THR A 61 -1.47 1.02 -11.55
N VAL A 62 -1.59 1.86 -12.57
CA VAL A 62 -2.42 3.08 -12.49
C VAL A 62 -3.89 2.71 -12.29
N LEU A 63 -4.38 1.67 -12.99
CA LEU A 63 -5.75 1.19 -12.84
C LEU A 63 -6.03 0.57 -11.46
N SER A 64 -5.02 0.01 -10.77
CA SER A 64 -5.18 -0.61 -9.45
C SER A 64 -5.38 0.41 -8.30
N ALA A 65 -5.25 1.71 -8.56
CA ALA A 65 -5.53 2.73 -7.56
C ALA A 65 -6.97 2.59 -7.03
N GLN A 66 -7.12 2.26 -5.74
CA GLN A 66 -8.41 1.99 -5.06
C GLN A 66 -9.26 0.89 -5.74
N ALA A 67 -8.62 -0.06 -6.43
CA ALA A 67 -9.24 -1.25 -6.98
C ALA A 67 -8.44 -2.49 -6.57
N THR A 68 -9.03 -3.67 -6.65
CA THR A 68 -8.31 -4.93 -6.42
C THR A 68 -7.61 -5.39 -7.69
N ASP A 69 -6.48 -6.10 -7.54
CA ASP A 69 -5.75 -6.67 -8.67
C ASP A 69 -6.67 -7.57 -9.52
N VAL A 70 -7.51 -8.38 -8.85
CA VAL A 70 -8.53 -9.21 -9.53
C VAL A 70 -9.50 -8.40 -10.39
N ALA A 71 -9.94 -7.22 -9.92
CA ALA A 71 -10.84 -6.36 -10.70
C ALA A 71 -10.11 -5.74 -11.90
N VAL A 72 -8.83 -5.38 -11.75
CA VAL A 72 -8.00 -4.87 -12.84
C VAL A 72 -7.76 -5.96 -13.88
N ASN A 73 -7.35 -7.15 -13.46
CA ASN A 73 -7.09 -8.29 -14.35
C ASN A 73 -8.31 -8.76 -15.14
N LYS A 74 -9.54 -8.42 -14.73
CA LYS A 74 -10.76 -8.67 -15.51
C LYS A 74 -10.91 -7.74 -16.71
N VAL A 75 -10.39 -6.53 -16.67
CA VAL A 75 -10.57 -5.52 -17.74
C VAL A 75 -9.33 -5.34 -18.61
N THR A 76 -8.15 -5.63 -18.11
CA THR A 76 -6.89 -5.43 -18.82
C THR A 76 -6.72 -6.30 -20.08
N PRO A 77 -7.20 -7.55 -20.17
CA PRO A 77 -7.10 -8.34 -21.40
C PRO A 77 -7.80 -7.65 -22.58
N GLU A 78 -9.02 -7.16 -22.39
CA GLU A 78 -9.76 -6.45 -23.45
C GLU A 78 -9.14 -5.07 -23.73
N LEU A 79 -8.65 -4.39 -22.70
CA LEU A 79 -7.95 -3.11 -22.85
C LEU A 79 -6.72 -3.26 -23.75
N PHE A 80 -5.83 -4.22 -23.45
CA PHE A 80 -4.59 -4.42 -24.20
C PHE A 80 -4.80 -5.11 -25.55
N ARG A 81 -5.86 -5.86 -25.71
CA ARG A 81 -6.28 -6.37 -27.04
C ARG A 81 -6.61 -5.22 -27.99
N ARG A 82 -7.31 -4.17 -27.52
CA ARG A 82 -7.68 -3.00 -28.32
C ARG A 82 -6.52 -2.02 -28.49
N TRP A 83 -5.76 -1.80 -27.44
CA TRP A 83 -4.68 -0.80 -27.40
C TRP A 83 -3.40 -1.44 -26.85
N PRO A 84 -2.67 -2.20 -27.66
CA PRO A 84 -1.55 -3.04 -27.20
C PRO A 84 -0.30 -2.26 -26.79
N ASN A 85 -0.21 -0.98 -27.13
CA ASN A 85 0.96 -0.15 -26.85
C ASN A 85 0.58 1.33 -26.61
N ALA A 86 1.55 2.13 -26.19
CA ALA A 86 1.34 3.54 -25.88
C ALA A 86 0.77 4.33 -27.07
N ALA A 87 1.26 4.08 -28.29
CA ALA A 87 0.81 4.79 -29.49
C ALA A 87 -0.68 4.49 -29.82
N ALA A 88 -1.12 3.26 -29.61
CA ALA A 88 -2.51 2.89 -29.80
C ALA A 88 -3.40 3.52 -28.73
N LEU A 89 -3.00 3.45 -27.44
CA LEU A 89 -3.79 3.99 -26.33
C LEU A 89 -3.84 5.54 -26.34
N ALA A 90 -2.78 6.20 -26.77
CA ALA A 90 -2.75 7.66 -26.91
C ALA A 90 -3.79 8.18 -27.93
N ARG A 91 -4.11 7.39 -28.96
CA ARG A 91 -5.10 7.72 -29.99
C ARG A 91 -6.50 7.21 -29.67
N ALA A 92 -6.67 6.52 -28.56
CA ALA A 92 -7.96 5.94 -28.18
C ALA A 92 -8.98 7.02 -27.84
N LYS A 93 -10.22 6.84 -28.30
CA LYS A 93 -11.33 7.72 -27.90
C LYS A 93 -11.66 7.46 -26.43
N PRO A 94 -11.67 8.48 -25.55
CA PRO A 94 -11.92 8.29 -24.12
C PRO A 94 -13.17 7.49 -23.81
N ALA A 95 -14.27 7.73 -24.54
CA ALA A 95 -15.52 7.00 -24.34
C ALA A 95 -15.41 5.48 -24.62
N GLU A 96 -14.52 5.06 -25.51
CA GLU A 96 -14.28 3.63 -25.79
C GLU A 96 -13.45 3.00 -24.67
N VAL A 97 -12.44 3.71 -24.14
CA VAL A 97 -11.66 3.27 -22.99
C VAL A 97 -12.56 3.16 -21.75
N GLU A 98 -13.39 4.18 -21.48
CA GLU A 98 -14.36 4.17 -20.39
C GLU A 98 -15.30 2.97 -20.42
N LYS A 99 -15.77 2.55 -21.62
CA LYS A 99 -16.61 1.35 -21.77
C LYS A 99 -15.88 0.07 -21.32
N VAL A 100 -14.58 -0.03 -21.61
CA VAL A 100 -13.79 -1.22 -21.25
C VAL A 100 -13.51 -1.28 -19.76
N ILE A 101 -13.11 -0.16 -19.14
CA ILE A 101 -12.75 -0.13 -17.72
C ILE A 101 -13.87 0.33 -16.79
N GLY A 102 -15.10 0.44 -17.30
CA GLY A 102 -16.24 1.03 -16.59
C GLY A 102 -16.65 0.32 -15.29
N SER A 103 -16.27 -0.95 -15.12
CA SER A 103 -16.47 -1.68 -13.86
C SER A 103 -15.53 -1.26 -12.74
N LEU A 104 -14.45 -0.52 -13.03
CA LEU A 104 -13.50 -0.03 -12.03
C LEU A 104 -14.02 1.27 -11.41
N GLY A 105 -13.87 1.41 -10.09
CA GLY A 105 -14.11 2.69 -9.42
C GLY A 105 -13.28 3.82 -10.02
N PHE A 106 -13.86 5.03 -10.11
CA PHE A 106 -13.19 6.21 -10.67
C PHE A 106 -12.74 6.06 -12.14
N PHE A 107 -13.42 5.26 -12.93
CA PHE A 107 -13.03 4.89 -14.30
C PHE A 107 -12.76 6.11 -15.21
N ARG A 108 -13.55 7.21 -15.09
CA ARG A 108 -13.29 8.43 -15.87
C ARG A 108 -11.96 9.10 -15.55
N GLN A 109 -11.58 9.15 -14.27
CA GLN A 109 -10.28 9.67 -13.87
C GLN A 109 -9.15 8.73 -14.32
N LYS A 110 -9.37 7.43 -14.19
CA LYS A 110 -8.42 6.40 -14.65
C LYS A 110 -8.23 6.47 -16.15
N THR A 111 -9.30 6.62 -16.94
CA THR A 111 -9.21 6.87 -18.40
C THR A 111 -8.29 8.05 -18.69
N ARG A 112 -8.56 9.21 -18.09
CA ARG A 112 -7.70 10.40 -18.30
C ARG A 112 -6.24 10.13 -17.91
N SER A 113 -6.02 9.41 -16.83
CA SER A 113 -4.66 9.08 -16.39
C SER A 113 -3.94 8.17 -17.38
N ILE A 114 -4.55 7.07 -17.83
CA ILE A 114 -3.87 6.12 -18.72
C ILE A 114 -3.74 6.63 -20.16
N THR A 115 -4.71 7.39 -20.70
CA THR A 115 -4.57 8.02 -22.00
C THR A 115 -3.52 9.14 -21.99
N GLY A 116 -3.53 9.99 -20.96
CA GLY A 116 -2.51 11.04 -20.80
C GLY A 116 -1.11 10.46 -20.56
N LEU A 117 -1.00 9.35 -19.80
CA LEU A 117 0.26 8.61 -19.65
C LEU A 117 0.75 8.10 -21.02
N ALA A 118 -0.12 7.48 -21.80
CA ALA A 118 0.22 6.95 -23.12
C ALA A 118 0.66 8.07 -24.09
N THR A 119 -0.03 9.21 -24.11
CA THR A 119 0.33 10.39 -24.89
C THR A 119 1.74 10.87 -24.51
N ARG A 120 2.00 11.03 -23.22
CA ARG A 120 3.33 11.49 -22.77
C ARG A 120 4.44 10.49 -23.05
N LEU A 121 4.17 9.18 -22.96
CA LEU A 121 5.14 8.16 -23.38
C LEU A 121 5.51 8.31 -24.85
N VAL A 122 4.53 8.59 -25.73
CA VAL A 122 4.80 8.78 -27.16
C VAL A 122 5.59 10.07 -27.41
N GLU A 123 5.19 11.17 -26.80
CA GLU A 123 5.75 12.50 -27.05
C GLU A 123 7.17 12.67 -26.45
N GLU A 124 7.40 12.15 -25.25
CA GLU A 124 8.63 12.41 -24.49
C GLU A 124 9.59 11.21 -24.46
N HIS A 125 9.09 9.97 -24.70
CA HIS A 125 9.88 8.74 -24.53
C HIS A 125 9.81 7.78 -25.71
N GLY A 126 9.36 8.24 -26.89
CA GLY A 126 9.27 7.39 -28.09
C GLY A 126 8.39 6.15 -27.91
N GLY A 127 7.38 6.24 -27.04
CA GLY A 127 6.45 5.14 -26.73
C GLY A 127 6.97 4.12 -25.71
N GLN A 128 8.19 4.30 -25.18
CA GLN A 128 8.81 3.40 -24.20
C GLN A 128 8.57 3.88 -22.78
N VAL A 129 8.52 2.94 -21.83
CA VAL A 129 8.43 3.26 -20.40
C VAL A 129 9.82 3.65 -19.88
N PRO A 130 9.99 4.84 -19.28
CA PRO A 130 11.27 5.28 -18.74
C PRO A 130 11.72 4.41 -17.55
N ARG A 131 13.04 4.36 -17.33
CA ARG A 131 13.68 3.48 -16.35
C ARG A 131 14.20 4.20 -15.11
N THR A 132 13.75 5.42 -14.85
CA THR A 132 14.13 6.18 -13.67
C THR A 132 12.89 6.63 -12.89
N LEU A 133 13.03 6.70 -11.57
CA LEU A 133 11.95 7.17 -10.68
C LEU A 133 11.52 8.60 -11.06
N GLY A 134 12.49 9.46 -11.38
CA GLY A 134 12.24 10.85 -11.71
C GLY A 134 11.41 11.04 -12.98
N GLU A 135 11.64 10.25 -14.02
CA GLU A 135 10.86 10.31 -15.27
C GLU A 135 9.49 9.63 -15.10
N LEU A 136 9.42 8.46 -14.46
CA LEU A 136 8.17 7.76 -14.20
C LEU A 136 7.19 8.62 -13.42
N THR A 137 7.64 9.33 -12.40
CA THR A 137 6.75 10.16 -11.55
C THR A 137 6.23 11.41 -12.26
N LYS A 138 6.76 11.78 -13.41
CA LYS A 138 6.20 12.85 -14.26
C LYS A 138 5.00 12.38 -15.08
N LEU A 139 4.82 11.07 -15.26
CA LEU A 139 3.72 10.52 -16.04
C LEU A 139 2.38 10.67 -15.32
N PRO A 140 1.29 11.00 -16.02
CA PRO A 140 -0.04 11.13 -15.43
C PRO A 140 -0.48 9.87 -14.67
N GLY A 141 -0.90 10.03 -13.43
CA GLY A 141 -1.35 8.92 -12.58
C GLY A 141 -0.24 8.07 -11.95
N VAL A 142 1.02 8.38 -12.22
CA VAL A 142 2.17 7.64 -11.68
C VAL A 142 2.75 8.41 -10.49
N GLY A 143 2.52 7.92 -9.28
CA GLY A 143 3.20 8.37 -8.08
C GLY A 143 4.45 7.54 -7.77
N ARG A 144 5.22 7.94 -6.74
CA ARG A 144 6.42 7.23 -6.29
C ARG A 144 6.19 5.72 -6.09
N LYS A 145 5.07 5.35 -5.48
CA LYS A 145 4.71 3.93 -5.27
C LYS A 145 4.56 3.19 -6.59
N THR A 146 3.79 3.72 -7.54
CA THR A 146 3.58 3.13 -8.87
C THR A 146 4.90 3.01 -9.62
N ALA A 147 5.73 4.05 -9.59
CA ALA A 147 7.04 4.04 -10.24
C ALA A 147 7.96 2.94 -9.67
N ASN A 148 8.00 2.76 -8.34
CA ASN A 148 8.79 1.68 -7.72
C ASN A 148 8.27 0.27 -8.07
N VAL A 149 6.95 0.08 -8.22
CA VAL A 149 6.42 -1.19 -8.74
C VAL A 149 6.95 -1.48 -10.14
N VAL A 150 6.89 -0.49 -11.03
CA VAL A 150 7.37 -0.64 -12.41
C VAL A 150 8.87 -0.90 -12.47
N LEU A 151 9.67 -0.15 -11.71
CA LEU A 151 11.12 -0.32 -11.65
C LEU A 151 11.53 -1.68 -11.10
N GLY A 152 10.88 -2.15 -10.04
CA GLY A 152 11.16 -3.46 -9.45
C GLY A 152 10.72 -4.60 -10.34
N VAL A 153 9.47 -4.62 -10.76
CA VAL A 153 8.84 -5.76 -11.44
C VAL A 153 9.27 -5.84 -12.92
N ALA A 154 9.22 -4.72 -13.66
CA ALA A 154 9.50 -4.75 -15.11
C ALA A 154 10.99 -4.64 -15.43
N PHE A 155 11.77 -3.98 -14.59
CA PHE A 155 13.18 -3.70 -14.90
C PHE A 155 14.18 -4.32 -13.93
N GLY A 156 13.74 -4.88 -12.78
CA GLY A 156 14.62 -5.45 -11.77
C GLY A 156 15.52 -4.42 -11.08
N THR A 157 15.20 -3.13 -11.19
CA THR A 157 16.00 -2.01 -10.66
C THR A 157 15.21 -1.13 -9.69
N PRO A 158 14.72 -1.66 -8.56
CA PRO A 158 13.94 -0.87 -7.63
C PRO A 158 14.76 0.29 -7.05
N GLU A 159 14.15 1.48 -6.98
CA GLU A 159 14.72 2.67 -6.32
C GLU A 159 14.13 2.90 -4.94
N GLY A 160 13.26 2.01 -4.48
CA GLY A 160 12.65 2.01 -3.16
C GLY A 160 11.82 0.77 -2.88
N VAL A 161 11.38 0.64 -1.63
CA VAL A 161 10.47 -0.42 -1.20
C VAL A 161 9.03 0.05 -1.31
N VAL A 162 8.20 -0.71 -2.01
CA VAL A 162 6.77 -0.40 -2.15
C VAL A 162 6.03 -0.64 -0.83
N VAL A 163 5.55 0.43 -0.19
CA VAL A 163 4.82 0.34 1.08
C VAL A 163 3.33 0.59 0.88
N ASP A 164 2.55 -0.47 0.85
CA ASP A 164 1.10 -0.43 0.87
C ASP A 164 0.55 -0.60 2.30
N THR A 165 -0.76 -0.73 2.44
CA THR A 165 -1.39 -0.95 3.76
C THR A 165 -1.03 -2.29 4.40
N HIS A 166 -0.69 -3.32 3.62
CA HIS A 166 -0.20 -4.60 4.13
C HIS A 166 1.22 -4.47 4.62
N VAL A 167 2.12 -3.95 3.79
CA VAL A 167 3.53 -3.73 4.13
C VAL A 167 3.65 -2.83 5.35
N LEU A 168 2.93 -1.70 5.41
CA LEU A 168 2.90 -0.79 6.55
C LEU A 168 2.51 -1.52 7.85
N ARG A 169 1.43 -2.29 7.82
CA ARG A 169 0.94 -3.04 8.97
C ARG A 169 1.95 -4.10 9.42
N LEU A 170 2.49 -4.85 8.47
CA LEU A 170 3.40 -5.95 8.77
C LEU A 170 4.77 -5.45 9.22
N ALA A 171 5.30 -4.40 8.61
CA ALA A 171 6.55 -3.78 9.07
C ALA A 171 6.48 -3.41 10.56
N GLN A 172 5.35 -2.87 11.02
CA GLN A 172 5.14 -2.58 12.44
C GLN A 172 4.99 -3.85 13.29
N ARG A 173 4.22 -4.85 12.84
CA ARG A 173 3.99 -6.10 13.58
C ARG A 173 5.24 -6.94 13.73
N LEU A 174 6.01 -7.03 12.67
CA LEU A 174 7.26 -7.79 12.62
C LEU A 174 8.44 -7.05 13.28
N GLY A 175 8.25 -5.77 13.67
CA GLY A 175 9.32 -4.95 14.24
C GLY A 175 10.34 -4.48 13.21
N PHE A 176 10.01 -4.49 11.91
CA PHE A 176 10.88 -3.97 10.85
C PHE A 176 10.93 -2.44 10.86
N SER A 177 9.85 -1.80 11.29
CA SER A 177 9.75 -0.35 11.49
C SER A 177 8.86 0.00 12.67
N ARG A 178 9.13 1.16 13.28
CA ARG A 178 8.27 1.76 14.32
C ARG A 178 7.39 2.89 13.79
N HIS A 179 7.61 3.29 12.54
CA HIS A 179 6.92 4.39 11.92
C HIS A 179 5.53 3.97 11.42
N ASP A 180 4.68 4.97 11.18
CA ASP A 180 3.27 4.81 10.78
C ASP A 180 2.95 5.52 9.46
N THR A 181 3.95 6.10 8.81
CA THR A 181 3.84 6.68 7.47
C THR A 181 4.62 5.83 6.46
N PRO A 182 4.07 5.63 5.24
CA PRO A 182 4.71 4.81 4.20
C PRO A 182 6.15 5.21 3.91
N GLU A 183 6.43 6.50 3.82
CA GLU A 183 7.75 7.06 3.47
C GLU A 183 8.81 6.70 4.52
N LYS A 184 8.46 6.78 5.80
CA LYS A 184 9.37 6.44 6.90
C LYS A 184 9.58 4.92 7.01
N VAL A 185 8.54 4.14 6.72
CA VAL A 185 8.63 2.66 6.68
C VAL A 185 9.48 2.23 5.49
N GLU A 186 9.32 2.85 4.31
CA GLU A 186 10.19 2.63 3.15
C GLU A 186 11.66 2.86 3.52
N ALA A 187 11.96 4.02 4.12
CA ALA A 187 13.34 4.36 4.53
C ALA A 187 13.91 3.35 5.54
N ASP A 188 13.10 2.87 6.51
CA ASP A 188 13.54 1.85 7.46
C ASP A 188 13.85 0.53 6.77
N LEU A 189 12.96 0.05 5.87
CA LEU A 189 13.14 -1.19 5.14
C LEU A 189 14.36 -1.13 4.21
N MET A 190 14.56 -0.02 3.51
CA MET A 190 15.74 0.21 2.67
C MET A 190 17.06 0.21 3.46
N ARG A 191 17.04 0.68 4.70
CA ARG A 191 18.21 0.71 5.57
C ARG A 191 18.60 -0.67 6.12
N VAL A 192 17.60 -1.54 6.38
CA VAL A 192 17.83 -2.82 7.05
C VAL A 192 17.91 -4.02 6.11
N LEU A 193 17.42 -3.88 4.86
CA LEU A 193 17.44 -4.92 3.84
C LEU A 193 18.35 -4.52 2.67
N PRO A 194 19.18 -5.46 2.17
CA PRO A 194 19.93 -5.27 0.93
C PRO A 194 19.04 -4.92 -0.26
N LYS A 195 19.56 -4.15 -1.22
CA LYS A 195 18.82 -3.59 -2.35
C LYS A 195 18.16 -4.68 -3.23
N GLU A 196 18.81 -5.81 -3.39
CA GLU A 196 18.31 -6.98 -4.13
C GLU A 196 17.01 -7.56 -3.57
N HIS A 197 16.63 -7.18 -2.35
CA HIS A 197 15.42 -7.65 -1.69
C HIS A 197 14.27 -6.63 -1.71
N TRP A 198 14.48 -5.40 -2.19
CA TRP A 198 13.50 -4.31 -2.06
C TRP A 198 12.19 -4.57 -2.82
N ASP A 199 12.25 -5.16 -4.00
CA ASP A 199 11.04 -5.55 -4.71
C ASP A 199 10.36 -6.73 -4.00
N ARG A 200 11.10 -7.80 -3.75
CA ARG A 200 10.57 -9.04 -3.19
C ARG A 200 9.96 -8.87 -1.79
N VAL A 201 10.51 -7.98 -0.95
CA VAL A 201 9.98 -7.77 0.41
C VAL A 201 8.55 -7.24 0.37
N SER A 202 8.23 -6.36 -0.58
CA SER A 202 6.88 -5.81 -0.75
C SER A 202 5.88 -6.92 -1.06
N HIS A 203 6.16 -7.75 -2.08
CA HIS A 203 5.30 -8.87 -2.47
C HIS A 203 5.17 -9.92 -1.37
N THR A 204 6.28 -10.31 -0.74
CA THR A 204 6.28 -11.27 0.37
C THR A 204 5.42 -10.80 1.53
N LEU A 205 5.53 -9.52 1.93
CA LEU A 205 4.72 -8.97 3.02
C LEU A 205 3.24 -8.82 2.63
N ILE A 206 2.92 -8.48 1.37
CA ILE A 206 1.55 -8.44 0.88
C ILE A 206 0.91 -9.83 0.98
N PHE A 207 1.58 -10.86 0.45
CA PHE A 207 1.11 -12.25 0.50
C PHE A 207 0.94 -12.74 1.93
N HIS A 208 1.93 -12.50 2.79
CA HIS A 208 1.84 -12.87 4.21
C HIS A 208 0.68 -12.13 4.90
N GLY A 209 0.47 -10.87 4.58
CA GLY A 209 -0.62 -10.05 5.12
C GLY A 209 -2.02 -10.46 4.66
N ARG A 210 -2.12 -11.07 3.49
CA ARG A 210 -3.38 -11.62 2.95
C ARG A 210 -3.67 -13.02 3.49
N ARG A 211 -2.66 -13.90 3.53
CA ARG A 211 -2.82 -15.34 3.80
C ARG A 211 -2.68 -15.73 5.27
N VAL A 212 -1.80 -15.07 6.02
CA VAL A 212 -1.43 -15.48 7.40
C VAL A 212 -1.66 -14.34 8.39
N CYS A 213 -0.96 -13.21 8.23
CA CYS A 213 -1.03 -12.11 9.18
C CYS A 213 -2.15 -11.11 8.83
N SER A 214 -3.39 -11.59 8.76
CA SER A 214 -4.55 -10.76 8.44
C SER A 214 -4.75 -9.63 9.47
N ALA A 215 -5.48 -8.56 9.08
CA ALA A 215 -5.63 -7.38 9.93
C ALA A 215 -6.34 -7.69 11.27
N ARG A 216 -7.40 -8.51 11.24
CA ARG A 216 -8.27 -8.76 12.39
C ARG A 216 -7.97 -10.07 13.12
N LYS A 217 -7.59 -11.12 12.40
CA LYS A 217 -7.38 -12.46 12.93
C LYS A 217 -6.06 -13.03 12.39
N PRO A 218 -4.90 -12.58 12.88
CA PRO A 218 -3.62 -13.14 12.46
C PRO A 218 -3.47 -14.58 12.94
N ALA A 219 -3.08 -15.47 12.02
CA ALA A 219 -2.85 -16.89 12.28
C ALA A 219 -1.41 -17.13 12.78
N CYS A 220 -1.08 -16.62 13.97
CA CYS A 220 0.29 -16.67 14.50
C CYS A 220 0.81 -18.12 14.67
N ALA A 221 -0.05 -19.09 14.98
CA ALA A 221 0.34 -20.49 15.10
C ALA A 221 0.82 -21.11 13.76
N ALA A 222 0.35 -20.59 12.63
CA ALA A 222 0.76 -21.03 11.28
C ALA A 222 1.85 -20.14 10.66
N CYS A 223 2.38 -19.18 11.41
CA CYS A 223 3.34 -18.20 10.91
C CYS A 223 4.77 -18.69 11.13
N SER A 224 5.57 -18.78 10.06
CA SER A 224 6.97 -19.26 10.10
C SER A 224 7.91 -18.40 10.94
N VAL A 225 7.49 -17.18 11.30
CA VAL A 225 8.29 -16.24 12.10
C VAL A 225 7.67 -15.95 13.46
N SER A 226 6.69 -16.76 13.92
CA SER A 226 6.00 -16.51 15.20
C SER A 226 6.95 -16.43 16.39
N GLU A 227 7.97 -17.25 16.46
CA GLU A 227 8.95 -17.27 17.56
C GLU A 227 9.86 -16.02 17.58
N LEU A 228 10.10 -15.42 16.42
CA LEU A 228 10.94 -14.23 16.28
C LEU A 228 10.10 -12.94 16.30
N CYS A 229 8.79 -13.05 16.10
CA CYS A 229 7.91 -11.89 15.92
C CYS A 229 7.60 -11.20 17.25
N PRO A 230 7.97 -9.93 17.45
CA PRO A 230 7.73 -9.20 18.70
C PRO A 230 6.23 -8.97 18.99
N SER A 231 5.38 -9.18 17.98
CA SER A 231 3.92 -9.04 18.11
C SER A 231 3.18 -10.38 18.07
N ALA A 232 3.88 -11.52 18.12
CA ALA A 232 3.24 -12.83 18.06
C ALA A 232 2.12 -12.93 19.10
N PHE A 233 0.97 -13.51 18.70
CA PHE A 233 -0.25 -13.65 19.52
C PHE A 233 -0.86 -12.35 20.07
N LYS A 234 -0.26 -11.17 19.75
CA LYS A 234 -0.76 -9.81 20.07
C LYS A 234 -0.90 -8.96 18.82
N ALA A 235 -0.63 -9.54 17.64
CA ALA A 235 -0.50 -8.81 16.37
C ALA A 235 -1.78 -8.04 15.97
N GLU A 236 -2.96 -8.48 16.38
CA GLU A 236 -4.20 -7.74 16.14
C GLU A 236 -4.25 -6.36 16.79
N GLN A 237 -3.46 -6.11 17.82
CA GLN A 237 -3.36 -4.83 18.53
C GLN A 237 -2.35 -3.87 17.89
N VAL A 238 -1.54 -4.33 16.93
CA VAL A 238 -0.45 -3.58 16.31
C VAL A 238 -0.74 -3.34 14.82
N GLY A 239 -0.39 -2.16 14.32
CA GLY A 239 -0.54 -1.81 12.90
C GLY A 239 -1.99 -1.64 12.45
N ARG A 240 -2.93 -1.41 13.35
CA ARG A 240 -4.32 -1.05 13.03
C ARG A 240 -4.48 0.46 13.01
N LYS A 241 -5.16 0.97 12.00
CA LYS A 241 -5.69 2.34 12.09
C LYS A 241 -6.71 2.38 13.23
N PRO A 242 -6.67 3.37 14.14
CA PRO A 242 -7.72 3.53 15.12
C PRO A 242 -9.08 3.63 14.42
N PRO A 243 -10.17 3.09 15.03
CA PRO A 243 -11.49 3.26 14.46
C PRO A 243 -11.75 4.75 14.26
N ARG A 244 -12.26 5.12 13.07
CA ARG A 244 -12.69 6.51 12.83
C ARG A 244 -13.79 6.81 13.84
N VAL A 245 -13.52 7.69 14.78
CA VAL A 245 -14.56 8.26 15.63
C VAL A 245 -15.46 9.06 14.69
N ARG A 246 -16.66 8.55 14.43
CA ARG A 246 -17.69 9.32 13.73
C ARG A 246 -18.09 10.45 14.70
N THR A 247 -17.51 11.62 14.52
CA THR A 247 -18.06 12.83 15.15
C THR A 247 -19.48 12.98 14.62
N ALA A 248 -20.44 13.03 15.54
CA ALA A 248 -21.81 13.32 15.15
C ALA A 248 -21.83 14.65 14.35
N PRO A 249 -22.59 14.73 13.25
CA PRO A 249 -22.70 15.98 12.52
C PRO A 249 -23.18 17.08 13.49
N PRO A 250 -22.69 18.31 13.36
CA PRO A 250 -23.13 19.40 14.21
C PRO A 250 -24.65 19.52 14.12
N ALA A 251 -25.32 19.68 15.26
CA ALA A 251 -26.76 19.85 15.33
C ALA A 251 -27.18 21.03 14.42
N LYS A 252 -28.17 20.80 13.56
CA LYS A 252 -28.71 21.85 12.72
C LYS A 252 -29.23 23.01 13.62
N PRO A 253 -28.91 24.25 13.29
CA PRO A 253 -29.43 25.39 14.05
C PRO A 253 -30.97 25.39 14.02
N PRO A 254 -31.64 25.81 15.09
CA PRO A 254 -33.11 25.86 15.14
C PRO A 254 -33.63 26.76 14.04
N ARG A 255 -34.64 26.29 13.29
CA ARG A 255 -35.34 27.09 12.29
C ARG A 255 -35.99 28.27 13.03
N LYS A 256 -35.63 29.48 12.66
CA LYS A 256 -36.38 30.68 13.08
C LYS A 256 -37.78 30.59 12.49
N LYS A 257 -38.79 30.71 13.38
CA LYS A 257 -40.18 30.88 13.00
C LYS A 257 -40.41 32.31 12.49
#